data_1c24846ad7325dc2d224497476ded305
#
_entry.id   1c24846ad7325dc2d224497476ded305
#
_cell.length_a   1.000
_cell.length_b   1.000
_cell.length_c   1.000
_cell.angle_alpha   90.00
_cell.angle_beta   90.00
_cell.angle_gamma   90.00
#
_symmetry.space_group_name_H-M   'P 1'
#
loop_
_entity.id
_entity.type
_entity.pdbx_description
1 polymer ?
#
loop_
_entity_poly.entity_id
_entity_poly.type
_entity_poly.pdbx_seq_one_letter_code
_entity_poly.pdbx_strand_id
1 'polypeptide(L)'
;MNIETLNNPQKEAVKHIDGPMLVLAGAGSGKTKVLTSRIAYLIENGISPANILAITFTNKAAKEMKERVTNLIGSDANYIQISTFHSLGLKIVKENAEFLGYDRNFIILDSDDTLTVVKKIIKDMGLNPQYYNAREIRNKISSAKNEMMSIDSFAKVEFDHKVVEVYKEYQQKLKNGNSVDFDDLLILPIKLFRNYPRVLEEYQDRYKYILIDEYQDTNEAQYTFSKLLSAKYRNIFVVGDNDQAIYAFRGANYKNILNFEKDYPEAKTILLEENYRSTKTILNAANSVIKNNHERKDKNLWSNNATGNKIKYKEVANEKEEASFVAKKIASLVKNNNTSYEDICVLYRTNAQSR
;
A
#
# COMPACT_ATOMS: atom_id res chain seq x y z
N MET A 1 3.83 20.72 -18.57
CA MET A 1 3.34 20.74 -17.14
C MET A 1 3.73 22.05 -16.46
N ASN A 2 2.88 22.65 -15.57
CA ASN A 2 3.23 23.89 -14.88
C ASN A 2 3.89 23.59 -13.51
N ILE A 3 5.22 23.52 -13.48
CA ILE A 3 6.04 23.29 -12.26
C ILE A 3 5.91 24.44 -11.26
N GLU A 4 5.53 25.64 -11.70
CA GLU A 4 5.45 26.84 -10.84
C GLU A 4 4.34 26.75 -9.77
N THR A 5 3.39 25.85 -9.93
CA THR A 5 2.34 25.57 -8.93
C THR A 5 2.80 24.70 -7.74
N LEU A 6 4.05 24.24 -7.77
CA LEU A 6 4.68 23.43 -6.73
C LEU A 6 5.52 24.31 -5.80
N ASN A 7 5.57 23.99 -4.52
CA ASN A 7 6.54 24.60 -3.60
C ASN A 7 7.96 24.06 -3.83
N ASN A 8 8.97 24.67 -3.20
CA ASN A 8 10.35 24.32 -3.46
C ASN A 8 10.70 22.83 -3.18
N PRO A 9 10.33 22.22 -2.04
CA PRO A 9 10.57 20.80 -1.83
C PRO A 9 9.87 19.91 -2.85
N GLN A 10 8.61 20.25 -3.23
CA GLN A 10 7.89 19.53 -4.26
C GLN A 10 8.58 19.66 -5.64
N LYS A 11 9.04 20.85 -6.00
CA LYS A 11 9.82 21.09 -7.25
C LYS A 11 11.09 20.26 -7.27
N GLU A 12 11.81 20.20 -6.16
CA GLU A 12 13.03 19.44 -6.02
C GLU A 12 12.76 17.92 -6.20
N ALA A 13 11.71 17.39 -5.55
CA ALA A 13 11.31 16.00 -5.70
C ALA A 13 10.90 15.65 -7.14
N VAL A 14 10.18 16.55 -7.82
CA VAL A 14 9.73 16.32 -9.19
C VAL A 14 10.89 16.35 -10.19
N LYS A 15 11.88 17.26 -10.01
CA LYS A 15 13.01 17.46 -10.92
C LYS A 15 14.12 16.40 -10.80
N HIS A 16 14.12 15.59 -9.74
CA HIS A 16 15.09 14.52 -9.59
C HIS A 16 14.81 13.40 -10.61
N ILE A 17 15.63 13.21 -11.62
CA ILE A 17 15.40 12.23 -12.70
C ILE A 17 15.91 10.85 -12.29
N ASP A 18 17.21 10.70 -12.10
CA ASP A 18 17.86 9.41 -11.88
C ASP A 18 18.22 9.17 -10.41
N GLY A 19 18.30 7.90 -10.07
CA GLY A 19 18.66 7.45 -8.73
C GLY A 19 17.48 7.32 -7.76
N PRO A 20 17.70 6.69 -6.60
CA PRO A 20 16.67 6.48 -5.60
C PRO A 20 16.31 7.75 -4.85
N MET A 21 15.01 7.91 -4.56
CA MET A 21 14.52 9.04 -3.77
C MET A 21 13.44 8.60 -2.80
N LEU A 22 13.53 9.11 -1.58
CA LEU A 22 12.51 9.01 -0.54
C LEU A 22 11.86 10.37 -0.33
N VAL A 23 10.55 10.45 -0.51
CA VAL A 23 9.74 11.62 -0.17
C VAL A 23 8.92 11.30 1.07
N LEU A 24 9.33 11.85 2.20
CA LEU A 24 8.57 11.80 3.45
C LEU A 24 7.58 12.94 3.47
N ALA A 25 6.32 12.62 3.24
CA ALA A 25 5.29 13.60 2.94
C ALA A 25 4.16 13.51 3.96
N GLY A 26 4.02 14.53 4.79
CA GLY A 26 2.95 14.59 5.76
C GLY A 26 1.54 14.56 5.16
N ALA A 27 0.54 14.36 6.01
CA ALA A 27 -0.86 14.42 5.59
C ALA A 27 -1.17 15.73 4.88
N GLY A 28 -1.84 15.68 3.73
CA GLY A 28 -2.25 16.88 3.00
C GLY A 28 -1.12 17.72 2.40
N SER A 29 0.11 17.20 2.31
CA SER A 29 1.27 17.90 1.73
C SER A 29 1.40 17.77 0.20
N GLY A 30 0.46 17.08 -0.45
CA GLY A 30 0.44 16.93 -1.90
C GLY A 30 1.22 15.72 -2.43
N LYS A 31 1.34 14.63 -1.67
CA LYS A 31 1.98 13.35 -2.08
C LYS A 31 1.64 12.98 -3.53
N THR A 32 0.36 12.78 -3.81
CA THR A 32 -0.10 12.36 -5.14
C THR A 32 0.18 13.41 -6.22
N LYS A 33 0.13 14.71 -5.87
CA LYS A 33 0.47 15.79 -6.80
C LYS A 33 1.94 15.72 -7.21
N VAL A 34 2.86 15.50 -6.26
CA VAL A 34 4.29 15.32 -6.54
C VAL A 34 4.53 14.12 -7.43
N LEU A 35 3.89 12.99 -7.12
CA LEU A 35 4.06 11.74 -7.84
C LEU A 35 3.57 11.86 -9.30
N THR A 36 2.35 12.40 -9.52
CA THR A 36 1.82 12.61 -10.87
C THR A 36 2.58 13.67 -11.66
N SER A 37 3.03 14.74 -10.97
CA SER A 37 3.87 15.77 -11.59
C SER A 37 5.24 15.22 -12.00
N ARG A 38 5.83 14.33 -11.20
CA ARG A 38 7.08 13.67 -11.54
C ARG A 38 6.94 12.79 -12.78
N ILE A 39 5.85 12.02 -12.89
CA ILE A 39 5.58 11.23 -14.10
C ILE A 39 5.56 12.12 -15.33
N ALA A 40 4.81 13.23 -15.28
CA ALA A 40 4.76 14.17 -16.39
C ALA A 40 6.15 14.77 -16.71
N TYR A 41 6.91 15.14 -15.68
CA TYR A 41 8.26 15.70 -15.83
C TYR A 41 9.23 14.70 -16.47
N LEU A 42 9.19 13.41 -16.08
CA LEU A 42 10.01 12.37 -16.70
C LEU A 42 9.75 12.27 -18.20
N ILE A 43 8.49 12.32 -18.62
CA ILE A 43 8.08 12.24 -20.04
C ILE A 43 8.51 13.49 -20.81
N GLU A 44 8.34 14.70 -20.23
CA GLU A 44 8.81 15.94 -20.81
C GLU A 44 10.36 15.96 -21.01
N ASN A 45 11.09 15.17 -20.22
CA ASN A 45 12.53 15.00 -20.34
C ASN A 45 12.94 13.78 -21.20
N GLY A 46 12.02 13.24 -22.00
CA GLY A 46 12.31 12.22 -23.01
C GLY A 46 12.29 10.77 -22.50
N ILE A 47 11.82 10.53 -21.27
CA ILE A 47 11.64 9.16 -20.76
C ILE A 47 10.39 8.58 -21.41
N SER A 48 10.53 7.41 -22.04
CA SER A 48 9.39 6.70 -22.64
C SER A 48 8.34 6.36 -21.58
N PRO A 49 7.05 6.66 -21.84
CA PRO A 49 5.97 6.27 -20.94
C PRO A 49 5.95 4.77 -20.62
N ALA A 50 6.34 3.91 -21.54
CA ALA A 50 6.41 2.46 -21.36
C ALA A 50 7.49 2.01 -20.35
N ASN A 51 8.47 2.88 -20.06
CA ASN A 51 9.50 2.63 -19.06
C ASN A 51 9.12 3.06 -17.64
N ILE A 52 7.91 3.59 -17.46
CA ILE A 52 7.44 4.10 -16.16
C ILE A 52 6.44 3.12 -15.55
N LEU A 53 6.71 2.70 -14.31
CA LEU A 53 5.83 1.92 -13.46
C LEU A 53 5.44 2.76 -12.25
N ALA A 54 4.15 3.01 -12.07
CA ALA A 54 3.60 3.67 -10.88
C ALA A 54 2.71 2.71 -10.10
N ILE A 55 3.00 2.54 -8.82
CA ILE A 55 2.31 1.59 -7.95
C ILE A 55 1.57 2.34 -6.85
N THR A 56 0.31 1.98 -6.62
CA THR A 56 -0.52 2.49 -5.54
C THR A 56 -1.06 1.34 -4.69
N PHE A 57 -1.64 1.68 -3.54
CA PHE A 57 -2.15 0.67 -2.61
C PHE A 57 -3.53 0.10 -2.99
N THR A 58 -4.38 0.89 -3.64
CA THR A 58 -5.74 0.48 -4.02
C THR A 58 -6.04 0.69 -5.50
N ASN A 59 -6.95 -0.12 -6.06
CA ASN A 59 -7.39 0.06 -7.45
C ASN A 59 -8.06 1.42 -7.68
N LYS A 60 -8.75 1.96 -6.66
CA LYS A 60 -9.32 3.32 -6.72
C LYS A 60 -8.21 4.36 -6.86
N ALA A 61 -7.17 4.29 -6.03
CA ALA A 61 -6.04 5.21 -6.12
C ALA A 61 -5.29 5.09 -7.46
N ALA A 62 -5.15 3.86 -8.00
CA ALA A 62 -4.56 3.65 -9.31
C ALA A 62 -5.37 4.33 -10.43
N LYS A 63 -6.71 4.21 -10.37
CA LYS A 63 -7.61 4.87 -11.32
C LYS A 63 -7.51 6.39 -11.21
N GLU A 64 -7.59 6.94 -10.01
CA GLU A 64 -7.45 8.38 -9.77
C GLU A 64 -6.07 8.91 -10.23
N MET A 65 -5.00 8.17 -9.97
CA MET A 65 -3.66 8.51 -10.46
C MET A 65 -3.62 8.52 -11.99
N LYS A 66 -4.20 7.50 -12.64
CA LYS A 66 -4.29 7.42 -14.10
C LYS A 66 -5.02 8.62 -14.69
N GLU A 67 -6.17 9.00 -14.13
CA GLU A 67 -6.95 10.15 -14.56
C GLU A 67 -6.14 11.46 -14.43
N ARG A 68 -5.47 11.66 -13.29
CA ARG A 68 -4.61 12.84 -13.06
C ARG A 68 -3.44 12.92 -14.03
N VAL A 69 -2.78 11.79 -14.27
CA VAL A 69 -1.68 11.72 -15.25
C VAL A 69 -2.20 11.99 -16.65
N THR A 70 -3.35 11.43 -17.04
CA THR A 70 -3.99 11.68 -18.34
C THR A 70 -4.29 13.17 -18.54
N ASN A 71 -4.75 13.86 -17.51
CA ASN A 71 -4.99 15.31 -17.56
C ASN A 71 -3.70 16.13 -17.75
N LEU A 72 -2.54 15.59 -17.36
CA LEU A 72 -1.24 16.27 -17.49
C LEU A 72 -0.56 16.03 -18.83
N ILE A 73 -0.63 14.81 -19.37
CA ILE A 73 0.15 14.38 -20.53
C ILE A 73 -0.69 13.78 -21.68
N GLY A 74 -2.01 13.77 -21.55
CA GLY A 74 -2.92 13.25 -22.60
C GLY A 74 -2.79 11.74 -22.82
N SER A 75 -2.78 11.34 -24.10
CA SER A 75 -2.79 9.95 -24.53
C SER A 75 -1.57 9.13 -24.11
N ASP A 76 -0.43 9.77 -23.87
CA ASP A 76 0.81 9.11 -23.45
C ASP A 76 0.64 8.37 -22.12
N ALA A 77 -0.28 8.82 -21.28
CA ALA A 77 -0.67 8.14 -20.07
C ALA A 77 -1.07 6.67 -20.30
N ASN A 78 -1.59 6.29 -21.49
CA ASN A 78 -2.03 4.92 -21.77
C ASN A 78 -0.88 3.92 -21.82
N TYR A 79 0.32 4.36 -22.10
CA TYR A 79 1.51 3.51 -22.15
C TYR A 79 2.19 3.32 -20.81
N ILE A 80 1.83 4.12 -19.79
CA ILE A 80 2.37 3.98 -18.44
C ILE A 80 1.67 2.83 -17.73
N GLN A 81 2.44 1.96 -17.06
CA GLN A 81 1.88 0.96 -16.17
C GLN A 81 1.56 1.61 -14.82
N ILE A 82 0.26 1.89 -14.58
CA ILE A 82 -0.25 2.38 -13.28
C ILE A 82 -1.16 1.32 -12.71
N SER A 83 -0.82 0.74 -11.56
CA SER A 83 -1.55 -0.38 -10.97
C SER A 83 -1.26 -0.55 -9.47
N THR A 84 -1.92 -1.53 -8.84
CA THR A 84 -1.52 -2.03 -7.52
C THR A 84 -0.43 -3.10 -7.66
N PHE A 85 0.26 -3.41 -6.57
CA PHE A 85 1.19 -4.54 -6.53
C PHE A 85 0.56 -5.85 -7.00
N HIS A 86 -0.64 -6.17 -6.50
CA HIS A 86 -1.36 -7.39 -6.86
C HIS A 86 -1.76 -7.43 -8.34
N SER A 87 -2.21 -6.30 -8.89
CA SER A 87 -2.55 -6.23 -10.32
C SER A 87 -1.33 -6.40 -11.21
N LEU A 88 -0.18 -5.83 -10.83
CA LEU A 88 1.09 -6.04 -11.52
C LEU A 88 1.54 -7.50 -11.38
N GLY A 89 1.46 -8.07 -10.19
CA GLY A 89 1.81 -9.47 -9.93
C GLY A 89 0.96 -10.43 -10.75
N LEU A 90 -0.36 -10.22 -10.80
CA LEU A 90 -1.26 -10.99 -11.65
C LEU A 90 -0.85 -10.96 -13.12
N LYS A 91 -0.51 -9.78 -13.64
CA LYS A 91 -0.03 -9.62 -15.01
C LYS A 91 1.23 -10.46 -15.26
N ILE A 92 2.23 -10.34 -14.36
CA ILE A 92 3.49 -11.07 -14.45
C ILE A 92 3.27 -12.58 -14.38
N VAL A 93 2.43 -13.07 -13.45
CA VAL A 93 2.12 -14.50 -13.32
C VAL A 93 1.43 -15.02 -14.58
N LYS A 94 0.48 -14.26 -15.16
CA LYS A 94 -0.20 -14.64 -16.41
C LYS A 94 0.75 -14.69 -17.61
N GLU A 95 1.63 -13.71 -17.74
CA GLU A 95 2.62 -13.65 -18.82
C GLU A 95 3.64 -14.82 -18.74
N ASN A 96 3.88 -15.36 -17.53
CA ASN A 96 4.93 -16.34 -17.24
C ASN A 96 4.42 -17.61 -16.54
N ALA A 97 3.15 -17.96 -16.71
CA ALA A 97 2.51 -19.05 -15.98
C ALA A 97 3.25 -20.39 -16.15
N GLU A 98 3.74 -20.67 -17.34
CA GLU A 98 4.46 -21.91 -17.70
C GLU A 98 5.74 -22.08 -16.88
N PHE A 99 6.54 -21.02 -16.71
CA PHE A 99 7.75 -21.04 -15.85
C PHE A 99 7.44 -21.35 -14.39
N LEU A 100 6.23 -20.98 -13.95
CA LEU A 100 5.74 -21.22 -12.59
C LEU A 100 5.02 -22.58 -12.48
N GLY A 101 4.85 -23.30 -13.58
CA GLY A 101 4.14 -24.57 -13.67
C GLY A 101 2.63 -24.42 -13.42
N TYR A 102 2.03 -23.36 -13.95
CA TYR A 102 0.58 -23.11 -14.00
C TYR A 102 0.13 -22.99 -15.45
N ASP A 103 -1.13 -23.30 -15.70
CA ASP A 103 -1.77 -22.92 -16.95
C ASP A 103 -2.14 -21.44 -16.90
N ARG A 104 -2.17 -20.79 -18.08
CA ARG A 104 -2.51 -19.35 -18.18
C ARG A 104 -3.90 -19.00 -17.64
N ASN A 105 -4.81 -19.98 -17.62
CA ASN A 105 -6.19 -19.86 -17.14
C ASN A 105 -6.34 -20.28 -15.67
N PHE A 106 -5.31 -20.09 -14.85
CA PHE A 106 -5.38 -20.40 -13.43
C PHE A 106 -6.49 -19.58 -12.73
N ILE A 107 -7.05 -20.15 -11.66
CA ILE A 107 -8.11 -19.53 -10.87
C ILE A 107 -7.50 -18.76 -9.69
N ILE A 108 -8.03 -17.57 -9.43
CA ILE A 108 -7.66 -16.78 -8.25
C ILE A 108 -8.74 -17.03 -7.19
N LEU A 109 -8.36 -17.65 -6.09
CA LEU A 109 -9.25 -17.92 -4.98
C LEU A 109 -9.40 -16.69 -4.09
N ASP A 110 -10.62 -16.35 -3.76
CA ASP A 110 -10.92 -15.29 -2.82
C ASP A 110 -10.80 -15.75 -1.34
N SER A 111 -11.15 -14.86 -0.40
CA SER A 111 -11.07 -15.15 1.03
C SER A 111 -11.99 -16.28 1.48
N ASP A 112 -13.16 -16.44 0.86
CA ASP A 112 -14.13 -17.46 1.24
C ASP A 112 -13.78 -18.80 0.60
N ASP A 113 -13.25 -18.77 -0.63
CA ASP A 113 -12.71 -19.94 -1.32
C ASP A 113 -11.53 -20.53 -0.54
N THR A 114 -10.55 -19.70 -0.18
CA THR A 114 -9.37 -20.12 0.58
C THR A 114 -9.74 -20.68 1.95
N LEU A 115 -10.72 -20.06 2.64
CA LEU A 115 -11.24 -20.57 3.90
C LEU A 115 -11.91 -21.94 3.72
N THR A 116 -12.63 -22.14 2.62
CA THR A 116 -13.27 -23.42 2.30
C THR A 116 -12.25 -24.53 2.04
N VAL A 117 -11.15 -24.21 1.32
CA VAL A 117 -10.04 -25.14 1.12
C VAL A 117 -9.41 -25.54 2.45
N VAL A 118 -9.13 -24.60 3.35
CA VAL A 118 -8.53 -24.89 4.67
C VAL A 118 -9.48 -25.73 5.53
N LYS A 119 -10.81 -25.44 5.55
CA LYS A 119 -11.81 -26.26 6.25
C LYS A 119 -11.82 -27.70 5.74
N LYS A 120 -11.74 -27.88 4.43
CA LYS A 120 -11.70 -29.21 3.82
C LYS A 120 -10.45 -29.98 4.23
N ILE A 121 -9.28 -29.32 4.24
CA ILE A 121 -8.02 -29.94 4.68
C ILE A 121 -8.10 -30.40 6.14
N ILE A 122 -8.57 -29.55 7.04
CA ILE A 122 -8.74 -29.86 8.47
C ILE A 122 -9.64 -31.11 8.64
N LYS A 123 -10.74 -31.17 7.87
CA LYS A 123 -11.64 -32.33 7.88
C LYS A 123 -10.98 -33.58 7.33
N ASP A 124 -10.31 -33.48 6.17
CA ASP A 124 -9.65 -34.60 5.50
C ASP A 124 -8.52 -35.20 6.38
N MET A 125 -7.85 -34.34 7.18
CA MET A 125 -6.81 -34.76 8.15
C MET A 125 -7.39 -35.27 9.49
N GLY A 126 -8.70 -35.31 9.67
CA GLY A 126 -9.35 -35.73 10.92
C GLY A 126 -9.08 -34.80 12.11
N LEU A 127 -8.72 -33.54 11.87
CA LEU A 127 -8.43 -32.57 12.92
C LEU A 127 -9.74 -31.99 13.49
N ASN A 128 -9.78 -31.79 14.82
CA ASN A 128 -10.97 -31.24 15.47
C ASN A 128 -11.09 -29.73 15.19
N PRO A 129 -12.17 -29.25 14.52
CA PRO A 129 -12.33 -27.82 14.17
C PRO A 129 -12.45 -26.87 15.38
N GLN A 130 -12.74 -27.37 16.58
CA GLN A 130 -12.78 -26.58 17.81
C GLN A 130 -11.35 -26.14 18.24
N TYR A 131 -10.35 -26.99 17.98
CA TYR A 131 -8.93 -26.70 18.27
C TYR A 131 -8.20 -26.11 17.05
N TYR A 132 -8.60 -26.54 15.85
CA TYR A 132 -8.00 -26.08 14.58
C TYR A 132 -8.95 -25.16 13.85
N ASN A 133 -8.97 -23.88 14.27
CA ASN A 133 -9.83 -22.87 13.65
C ASN A 133 -9.35 -22.55 12.24
N ALA A 134 -10.15 -22.86 11.23
CA ALA A 134 -9.76 -22.68 9.83
C ALA A 134 -9.42 -21.23 9.47
N ARG A 135 -10.10 -20.25 10.07
CA ARG A 135 -9.83 -18.82 9.83
C ARG A 135 -8.50 -18.39 10.40
N GLU A 136 -8.17 -18.87 11.60
CA GLU A 136 -6.88 -18.57 12.23
C GLU A 136 -5.73 -19.20 11.45
N ILE A 137 -5.86 -20.47 11.05
CA ILE A 137 -4.84 -21.16 10.24
C ILE A 137 -4.65 -20.47 8.90
N ARG A 138 -5.73 -20.11 8.20
CA ARG A 138 -5.65 -19.36 6.96
C ARG A 138 -4.92 -18.01 7.16
N ASN A 139 -5.21 -17.30 8.26
CA ASN A 139 -4.54 -16.04 8.56
C ASN A 139 -3.05 -16.25 8.85
N LYS A 140 -2.67 -17.31 9.57
CA LYS A 140 -1.25 -17.68 9.78
C LYS A 140 -0.53 -17.97 8.46
N ILE A 141 -1.18 -18.69 7.53
CA ILE A 141 -0.64 -18.97 6.19
C ILE A 141 -0.44 -17.66 5.42
N SER A 142 -1.44 -16.78 5.41
CA SER A 142 -1.36 -15.48 4.75
C SER A 142 -0.24 -14.61 5.35
N SER A 143 -0.12 -14.53 6.68
CA SER A 143 0.98 -13.80 7.34
C SER A 143 2.34 -14.36 6.92
N ALA A 144 2.52 -15.68 6.95
CA ALA A 144 3.78 -16.31 6.55
C ALA A 144 4.15 -15.98 5.09
N LYS A 145 3.17 -15.97 4.17
CA LYS A 145 3.39 -15.55 2.79
C LYS A 145 3.80 -14.08 2.71
N ASN A 146 3.06 -13.19 3.35
CA ASN A 146 3.33 -11.75 3.34
C ASN A 146 4.68 -11.38 3.97
N GLU A 147 5.17 -12.19 4.93
CA GLU A 147 6.50 -12.09 5.55
C GLU A 147 7.59 -12.85 4.78
N MET A 148 7.28 -13.35 3.57
CA MET A 148 8.21 -14.11 2.74
C MET A 148 8.79 -15.37 3.40
N MET A 149 8.11 -15.94 4.38
CA MET A 149 8.52 -17.17 5.03
C MET A 149 8.31 -18.38 4.11
N SER A 150 9.34 -19.18 3.91
CA SER A 150 9.17 -20.54 3.37
C SER A 150 8.41 -21.41 4.37
N ILE A 151 7.81 -22.50 3.90
CA ILE A 151 7.14 -23.47 4.80
C ILE A 151 8.14 -24.00 5.86
N ASP A 152 9.40 -24.21 5.48
CA ASP A 152 10.44 -24.66 6.42
C ASP A 152 10.81 -23.58 7.45
N SER A 153 10.78 -22.29 7.04
CA SER A 153 10.98 -21.19 7.98
C SER A 153 9.78 -21.01 8.90
N PHE A 154 8.57 -21.17 8.37
CA PHE A 154 7.34 -21.16 9.15
C PHE A 154 7.31 -22.29 10.19
N ALA A 155 7.75 -23.50 9.82
CA ALA A 155 7.87 -24.64 10.74
C ALA A 155 8.83 -24.43 11.92
N LYS A 156 9.72 -23.45 11.85
CA LYS A 156 10.65 -23.11 12.96
C LYS A 156 10.01 -22.19 13.99
N VAL A 157 8.95 -21.46 13.63
CA VAL A 157 8.27 -20.49 14.49
C VAL A 157 6.86 -20.94 14.89
N GLU A 158 6.25 -21.82 14.11
CA GLU A 158 4.96 -22.44 14.45
C GLU A 158 5.19 -23.72 15.25
N PHE A 159 4.72 -23.71 16.49
CA PHE A 159 4.91 -24.83 17.42
C PHE A 159 4.01 -26.03 17.12
N ASP A 160 2.88 -25.80 16.45
CA ASP A 160 1.96 -26.87 16.10
C ASP A 160 2.28 -27.45 14.71
N HIS A 161 2.89 -28.61 14.71
CA HIS A 161 3.24 -29.32 13.47
C HIS A 161 2.04 -29.60 12.57
N LYS A 162 0.83 -29.75 13.14
CA LYS A 162 -0.39 -29.96 12.33
C LYS A 162 -0.76 -28.73 11.53
N VAL A 163 -0.52 -27.53 12.06
CA VAL A 163 -0.72 -26.28 11.32
C VAL A 163 0.26 -26.21 10.14
N VAL A 164 1.50 -26.65 10.33
CA VAL A 164 2.50 -26.72 9.25
C VAL A 164 2.09 -27.74 8.17
N GLU A 165 1.58 -28.90 8.57
CA GLU A 165 1.04 -29.91 7.64
C GLU A 165 -0.14 -29.35 6.85
N VAL A 166 -1.08 -28.64 7.50
CA VAL A 166 -2.20 -27.96 6.82
C VAL A 166 -1.67 -26.95 5.79
N TYR A 167 -0.64 -26.18 6.11
CA TYR A 167 -0.04 -25.23 5.16
C TYR A 167 0.56 -25.94 3.94
N LYS A 168 1.30 -27.03 4.14
CA LYS A 168 1.86 -27.85 3.04
C LYS A 168 0.75 -28.37 2.12
N GLU A 169 -0.27 -28.96 2.72
CA GLU A 169 -1.42 -29.51 1.99
C GLU A 169 -2.21 -28.41 1.25
N TYR A 170 -2.34 -27.23 1.87
CA TYR A 170 -2.97 -26.07 1.25
C TYR A 170 -2.27 -25.66 -0.04
N GLN A 171 -0.95 -25.48 0.01
CA GLN A 171 -0.17 -25.10 -1.18
C GLN A 171 -0.24 -26.18 -2.28
N GLN A 172 -0.21 -27.47 -1.89
CA GLN A 172 -0.32 -28.57 -2.83
C GLN A 172 -1.71 -28.62 -3.50
N LYS A 173 -2.78 -28.40 -2.73
CA LYS A 173 -4.16 -28.36 -3.28
C LYS A 173 -4.34 -27.18 -4.23
N LEU A 174 -3.83 -25.99 -3.91
CA LEU A 174 -3.85 -24.86 -4.81
C LEU A 174 -3.13 -25.20 -6.12
N LYS A 175 -1.92 -25.73 -6.01
CA LYS A 175 -1.09 -26.08 -7.17
C LYS A 175 -1.76 -27.13 -8.06
N ASN A 176 -2.26 -28.21 -7.47
CA ASN A 176 -2.95 -29.29 -8.19
C ASN A 176 -4.25 -28.82 -8.84
N GLY A 177 -4.93 -27.85 -8.23
CA GLY A 177 -6.13 -27.24 -8.77
C GLY A 177 -5.90 -26.12 -9.78
N ASN A 178 -4.66 -25.92 -10.25
CA ASN A 178 -4.28 -24.78 -11.08
C ASN A 178 -4.83 -23.46 -10.53
N SER A 179 -4.67 -23.25 -9.23
CA SER A 179 -5.22 -22.12 -8.51
C SER A 179 -4.15 -21.40 -7.71
N VAL A 180 -4.36 -20.12 -7.49
CA VAL A 180 -3.53 -19.25 -6.64
C VAL A 180 -4.42 -18.50 -5.68
N ASP A 181 -3.92 -18.15 -4.51
CA ASP A 181 -4.61 -17.18 -3.65
C ASP A 181 -4.10 -15.75 -3.92
N PHE A 182 -4.67 -14.79 -3.18
CA PHE A 182 -4.33 -13.40 -3.37
C PHE A 182 -2.87 -13.08 -2.99
N ASP A 183 -2.33 -13.75 -1.96
CA ASP A 183 -0.94 -13.59 -1.54
C ASP A 183 0.03 -14.15 -2.58
N ASP A 184 -0.34 -15.23 -3.27
CA ASP A 184 0.47 -15.81 -4.35
C ASP A 184 0.71 -14.83 -5.51
N LEU A 185 -0.15 -13.84 -5.72
CA LEU A 185 0.06 -12.80 -6.72
C LEU A 185 1.29 -11.93 -6.44
N LEU A 186 1.78 -11.93 -5.20
CA LEU A 186 3.05 -11.27 -4.82
C LEU A 186 4.21 -12.27 -4.76
N ILE A 187 3.96 -13.45 -4.22
CA ILE A 187 4.99 -14.45 -3.97
C ILE A 187 5.49 -15.09 -5.26
N LEU A 188 4.59 -15.42 -6.20
CA LEU A 188 4.96 -16.08 -7.45
C LEU A 188 5.85 -15.22 -8.34
N PRO A 189 5.60 -13.90 -8.55
CA PRO A 189 6.55 -13.04 -9.26
C PRO A 189 7.93 -12.99 -8.62
N ILE A 190 8.01 -12.95 -7.28
CA ILE A 190 9.29 -12.95 -6.58
C ILE A 190 10.04 -14.27 -6.79
N LYS A 191 9.34 -15.41 -6.70
CA LYS A 191 9.90 -16.74 -7.02
C LYS A 191 10.37 -16.82 -8.46
N LEU A 192 9.56 -16.32 -9.40
CA LEU A 192 9.91 -16.26 -10.82
C LEU A 192 11.22 -15.50 -11.02
N PHE A 193 11.32 -14.30 -10.48
CA PHE A 193 12.48 -13.44 -10.65
C PHE A 193 13.76 -14.01 -10.02
N ARG A 194 13.64 -14.73 -8.89
CA ARG A 194 14.78 -15.39 -8.25
C ARG A 194 15.26 -16.61 -9.03
N ASN A 195 14.34 -17.36 -9.63
CA ASN A 195 14.65 -18.60 -10.34
C ASN A 195 15.00 -18.37 -11.83
N TYR A 196 14.53 -17.28 -12.42
CA TYR A 196 14.71 -16.95 -13.83
C TYR A 196 15.24 -15.51 -14.01
N PRO A 197 16.56 -15.28 -13.79
CA PRO A 197 17.15 -13.94 -13.84
C PRO A 197 16.94 -13.20 -15.18
N ARG A 198 16.84 -13.92 -16.30
CA ARG A 198 16.54 -13.33 -17.61
C ARG A 198 15.14 -12.70 -17.64
N VAL A 199 14.17 -13.37 -17.05
CA VAL A 199 12.81 -12.82 -16.94
C VAL A 199 12.83 -11.56 -16.07
N LEU A 200 13.54 -11.56 -14.95
CA LEU A 200 13.71 -10.37 -14.12
C LEU A 200 14.32 -9.21 -14.94
N GLU A 201 15.38 -9.48 -15.70
CA GLU A 201 16.06 -8.47 -16.53
C GLU A 201 15.11 -7.84 -17.55
N GLU A 202 14.25 -8.63 -18.20
CA GLU A 202 13.24 -8.13 -19.15
C GLU A 202 12.26 -7.15 -18.47
N TYR A 203 11.81 -7.43 -17.24
CA TYR A 203 10.95 -6.53 -16.49
C TYR A 203 11.70 -5.29 -15.99
N GLN A 204 12.96 -5.40 -15.59
CA GLN A 204 13.81 -4.28 -15.24
C GLN A 204 14.04 -3.35 -16.43
N ASP A 205 14.28 -3.89 -17.62
CA ASP A 205 14.46 -3.11 -18.84
C ASP A 205 13.16 -2.46 -19.33
N ARG A 206 12.03 -3.11 -19.05
CA ARG A 206 10.69 -2.54 -19.29
C ARG A 206 10.38 -1.39 -18.33
N TYR A 207 10.65 -1.56 -17.05
CA TYR A 207 10.29 -0.59 -16.00
C TYR A 207 11.53 0.06 -15.39
N LYS A 208 12.12 0.99 -16.12
CA LYS A 208 13.36 1.68 -15.70
C LYS A 208 13.14 2.70 -14.59
N TYR A 209 11.92 3.24 -14.47
CA TYR A 209 11.51 4.22 -13.46
C TYR A 209 10.32 3.69 -12.67
N ILE A 210 10.52 3.48 -11.39
CA ILE A 210 9.52 2.89 -10.50
C ILE A 210 9.12 3.93 -9.46
N LEU A 211 7.81 4.23 -9.40
CA LEU A 211 7.24 5.17 -8.44
C LEU A 211 6.24 4.44 -7.56
N ILE A 212 6.34 4.59 -6.23
CA ILE A 212 5.48 3.88 -5.29
C ILE A 212 4.86 4.89 -4.32
N ASP A 213 3.53 4.90 -4.25
CA ASP A 213 2.77 5.69 -3.28
C ASP A 213 2.49 4.88 -2.01
N GLU A 214 2.27 5.55 -0.89
CA GLU A 214 1.97 4.99 0.44
C GLU A 214 2.97 3.87 0.86
N TYR A 215 4.27 4.12 0.65
CA TYR A 215 5.31 3.11 0.86
C TYR A 215 5.40 2.57 2.29
N GLN A 216 4.92 3.33 3.29
CA GLN A 216 4.84 2.89 4.69
C GLN A 216 3.86 1.72 4.92
N ASP A 217 2.93 1.50 3.98
CA ASP A 217 1.93 0.44 4.09
C ASP A 217 2.35 -0.87 3.38
N THR A 218 3.58 -0.92 2.85
CA THR A 218 4.11 -2.11 2.18
C THR A 218 4.45 -3.21 3.19
N ASN A 219 4.12 -4.47 2.83
CA ASN A 219 4.59 -5.67 3.52
C ASN A 219 5.94 -6.14 2.97
N GLU A 220 6.52 -7.19 3.55
CA GLU A 220 7.83 -7.71 3.16
C GLU A 220 7.85 -8.25 1.72
N ALA A 221 6.76 -8.87 1.26
CA ALA A 221 6.65 -9.34 -0.12
C ALA A 221 6.66 -8.17 -1.12
N GLN A 222 5.87 -7.12 -0.87
CA GLN A 222 5.82 -5.92 -1.71
C GLN A 222 7.16 -5.16 -1.73
N TYR A 223 7.79 -5.06 -0.57
CA TYR A 223 9.13 -4.50 -0.44
C TYR A 223 10.15 -5.28 -1.25
N THR A 224 10.22 -6.61 -1.08
CA THR A 224 11.10 -7.48 -1.85
C THR A 224 10.85 -7.38 -3.36
N PHE A 225 9.57 -7.36 -3.76
CA PHE A 225 9.18 -7.23 -5.16
C PHE A 225 9.68 -5.91 -5.78
N SER A 226 9.47 -4.79 -5.08
CA SER A 226 9.95 -3.48 -5.55
C SER A 226 11.48 -3.42 -5.63
N LYS A 227 12.17 -4.01 -4.67
CA LYS A 227 13.64 -4.07 -4.61
C LYS A 227 14.22 -4.89 -5.77
N LEU A 228 13.62 -6.03 -6.11
CA LEU A 228 14.03 -6.83 -7.26
C LEU A 228 13.86 -6.06 -8.58
N LEU A 229 12.70 -5.44 -8.80
CA LEU A 229 12.44 -4.68 -10.02
C LEU A 229 13.37 -3.47 -10.18
N SER A 230 13.68 -2.77 -9.09
CA SER A 230 14.51 -1.55 -9.15
C SER A 230 16.03 -1.81 -9.18
N ALA A 231 16.48 -3.06 -8.96
CA ALA A 231 17.88 -3.35 -8.70
C ALA A 231 18.84 -2.96 -9.82
N LYS A 232 18.43 -3.06 -11.09
CA LYS A 232 19.30 -2.76 -12.26
C LYS A 232 19.52 -1.26 -12.47
N TYR A 233 18.45 -0.49 -12.49
CA TYR A 233 18.49 0.95 -12.82
C TYR A 233 18.49 1.85 -11.59
N ARG A 234 18.05 1.35 -10.44
CA ARG A 234 17.96 2.06 -9.15
C ARG A 234 17.15 3.38 -9.18
N ASN A 235 16.37 3.61 -10.24
CA ASN A 235 15.48 4.77 -10.36
C ASN A 235 14.15 4.45 -9.64
N ILE A 236 14.23 4.37 -8.32
CA ILE A 236 13.07 4.12 -7.44
C ILE A 236 12.73 5.40 -6.67
N PHE A 237 11.48 5.82 -6.79
CA PHE A 237 10.92 6.99 -6.14
C PHE A 237 9.78 6.56 -5.23
N VAL A 238 9.98 6.64 -3.94
CA VAL A 238 8.96 6.24 -2.97
C VAL A 238 8.41 7.45 -2.23
N VAL A 239 7.10 7.48 -2.08
CA VAL A 239 6.40 8.51 -1.32
C VAL A 239 5.64 7.83 -0.19
N GLY A 240 5.73 8.40 1.00
CA GLY A 240 5.01 7.86 2.15
C GLY A 240 5.08 8.75 3.37
N ASP A 241 4.39 8.30 4.40
CA ASP A 241 4.32 8.95 5.70
C ASP A 241 4.38 7.91 6.81
N ASN A 242 5.51 7.79 7.47
CA ASN A 242 5.65 6.86 8.59
C ASN A 242 4.63 7.09 9.73
N ASP A 243 4.12 8.33 9.87
CA ASP A 243 3.12 8.69 10.86
C ASP A 243 1.69 8.25 10.45
N GLN A 244 1.49 7.84 9.20
CA GLN A 244 0.23 7.32 8.67
C GLN A 244 0.23 5.78 8.50
N ALA A 245 1.21 5.07 9.02
CA ALA A 245 1.31 3.61 8.96
C ALA A 245 0.25 2.96 9.87
N ILE A 246 -0.94 2.73 9.35
CA ILE A 246 -2.08 2.17 10.11
C ILE A 246 -2.49 0.76 9.66
N TYR A 247 -1.77 0.13 8.73
CA TYR A 247 -2.07 -1.19 8.18
C TYR A 247 -1.19 -2.33 8.73
N ALA A 248 -0.56 -2.15 9.90
CA ALA A 248 0.22 -3.21 10.56
C ALA A 248 -0.60 -4.49 10.77
N PHE A 249 -1.90 -4.37 11.10
CA PHE A 249 -2.81 -5.52 11.24
C PHE A 249 -3.09 -6.28 9.92
N ARG A 250 -2.64 -5.74 8.77
CA ARG A 250 -2.65 -6.38 7.45
C ARG A 250 -1.25 -6.79 6.98
N GLY A 251 -0.29 -6.85 7.89
CA GLY A 251 1.09 -7.24 7.59
C GLY A 251 1.97 -6.11 7.03
N ALA A 252 1.50 -4.87 7.02
CA ALA A 252 2.34 -3.73 6.64
C ALA A 252 3.52 -3.56 7.62
N ASN A 253 4.69 -3.29 7.09
CA ASN A 253 5.91 -3.08 7.86
C ASN A 253 6.43 -1.65 7.64
N TYR A 254 6.08 -0.73 8.54
CA TYR A 254 6.52 0.67 8.48
C TYR A 254 8.05 0.83 8.51
N LYS A 255 8.79 -0.20 8.95
CA LYS A 255 10.25 -0.19 8.92
C LYS A 255 10.82 -0.16 7.50
N ASN A 256 10.03 -0.58 6.49
CA ASN A 256 10.44 -0.51 5.09
C ASN A 256 10.75 0.92 4.66
N ILE A 257 9.92 1.89 5.06
CA ILE A 257 10.19 3.31 4.74
C ILE A 257 11.35 3.87 5.58
N LEU A 258 11.49 3.43 6.84
CA LEU A 258 12.59 3.87 7.72
C LEU A 258 13.94 3.31 7.26
N ASN A 259 13.96 2.11 6.71
CA ASN A 259 15.18 1.44 6.25
C ASN A 259 15.55 1.77 4.80
N PHE A 260 14.74 2.56 4.09
CA PHE A 260 14.99 2.87 2.68
C PHE A 260 16.40 3.41 2.41
N GLU A 261 16.89 4.31 3.24
CA GLU A 261 18.25 4.88 3.11
C GLU A 261 19.36 3.87 3.42
N LYS A 262 19.07 2.78 4.15
CA LYS A 262 20.03 1.69 4.37
C LYS A 262 20.16 0.83 3.11
N ASP A 263 19.04 0.61 2.40
CA ASP A 263 19.02 -0.16 1.16
C ASP A 263 19.54 0.63 -0.04
N TYR A 264 19.35 1.94 0.02
CA TYR A 264 19.76 2.90 -1.00
C TYR A 264 20.58 4.04 -0.35
N PRO A 265 21.86 3.79 0.00
CA PRO A 265 22.69 4.79 0.68
C PRO A 265 22.87 6.09 -0.10
N GLU A 266 22.75 6.02 -1.43
CA GLU A 266 22.80 7.18 -2.35
C GLU A 266 21.45 7.91 -2.46
N ALA A 267 20.42 7.44 -1.77
CA ALA A 267 19.08 8.00 -1.90
C ALA A 267 19.03 9.45 -1.41
N LYS A 268 18.36 10.28 -2.17
CA LYS A 268 17.99 11.62 -1.73
C LYS A 268 16.68 11.55 -0.93
N THR A 269 16.65 12.17 0.23
CA THR A 269 15.45 12.29 1.06
C THR A 269 14.93 13.71 1.07
N ILE A 270 13.63 13.89 0.80
CA ILE A 270 12.93 15.17 0.83
C ILE A 270 11.76 15.10 1.80
N LEU A 271 11.60 16.16 2.60
CA LEU A 271 10.47 16.31 3.52
C LEU A 271 9.43 17.27 2.92
N LEU A 272 8.16 16.82 2.87
CA LEU A 272 7.03 17.66 2.51
C LEU A 272 6.21 17.96 3.77
N GLU A 273 6.42 19.12 4.36
CA GLU A 273 5.86 19.53 5.66
C GLU A 273 4.72 20.56 5.52
N GLU A 274 4.63 21.25 4.38
CA GLU A 274 3.56 22.22 4.14
C GLU A 274 2.24 21.48 3.85
N ASN A 275 1.26 21.71 4.72
CA ASN A 275 -0.09 21.13 4.59
C ASN A 275 -1.04 22.12 3.93
N TYR A 276 -1.73 21.67 2.90
CA TYR A 276 -2.71 22.45 2.13
C TYR A 276 -4.16 22.07 2.44
N ARG A 277 -4.37 21.05 3.30
CA ARG A 277 -5.70 20.48 3.57
C ARG A 277 -6.36 21.08 4.81
N SER A 278 -5.60 21.24 5.88
CA SER A 278 -6.13 21.45 7.23
C SER A 278 -5.86 22.85 7.74
N THR A 279 -6.68 23.31 8.71
CA THR A 279 -6.42 24.53 9.46
C THR A 279 -5.28 24.33 10.48
N LYS A 280 -4.67 25.42 10.94
CA LYS A 280 -3.56 25.39 11.91
C LYS A 280 -3.94 24.70 13.23
N THR A 281 -5.18 24.89 13.71
CA THR A 281 -5.68 24.23 14.93
C THR A 281 -5.64 22.70 14.82
N ILE A 282 -6.07 22.14 13.67
CA ILE A 282 -6.05 20.70 13.41
C ILE A 282 -4.60 20.18 13.36
N LEU A 283 -3.72 20.91 12.67
CA LEU A 283 -2.31 20.52 12.55
C LEU A 283 -1.57 20.55 13.88
N ASN A 284 -1.82 21.57 14.70
CA ASN A 284 -1.22 21.67 16.03
C ASN A 284 -1.62 20.47 16.92
N ALA A 285 -2.89 20.08 16.87
CA ALA A 285 -3.35 18.89 17.59
C ALA A 285 -2.73 17.61 17.04
N ALA A 286 -2.68 17.44 15.73
CA ALA A 286 -2.04 16.29 15.08
C ALA A 286 -0.55 16.19 15.42
N ASN A 287 0.19 17.30 15.34
CA ASN A 287 1.60 17.39 15.73
C ASN A 287 1.80 17.03 17.22
N SER A 288 0.88 17.43 18.09
CA SER A 288 0.96 17.11 19.51
C SER A 288 0.73 15.62 19.79
N VAL A 289 -0.23 15.00 19.09
CA VAL A 289 -0.53 13.57 19.23
C VAL A 289 0.64 12.72 18.73
N ILE A 290 1.18 13.05 17.55
CA ILE A 290 2.20 12.22 16.89
C ILE A 290 3.55 12.24 17.61
N LYS A 291 3.85 13.25 18.43
CA LYS A 291 5.06 13.31 19.26
C LYS A 291 5.18 12.16 20.28
N ASN A 292 4.09 11.48 20.58
CA ASN A 292 4.11 10.29 21.43
C ASN A 292 4.70 9.05 20.73
N ASN A 293 4.86 9.08 19.41
CA ASN A 293 5.55 8.02 18.68
C ASN A 293 7.06 8.27 18.69
N HIS A 294 7.84 7.30 19.17
CA HIS A 294 9.29 7.43 19.31
C HIS A 294 10.05 6.93 18.08
N GLU A 295 9.53 5.90 17.41
CA GLU A 295 10.15 5.32 16.20
C GLU A 295 9.65 6.03 14.93
N ARG A 296 10.15 7.24 14.68
CA ARG A 296 9.75 8.04 13.51
C ARG A 296 10.89 8.88 12.96
N LYS A 297 10.81 9.27 11.70
CA LYS A 297 11.58 10.39 11.17
C LYS A 297 10.82 11.67 11.47
N ASP A 298 11.46 12.59 12.18
CA ASP A 298 10.84 13.84 12.60
C ASP A 298 10.46 14.70 11.40
N LYS A 299 9.24 15.19 11.44
CA LYS A 299 8.68 16.23 10.57
C LYS A 299 7.67 17.04 11.34
N ASN A 300 7.51 18.30 11.00
CA ASN A 300 6.60 19.21 11.66
C ASN A 300 5.66 19.84 10.62
N LEU A 301 4.42 19.40 10.60
CA LEU A 301 3.44 19.91 9.65
C LEU A 301 3.08 21.35 9.99
N TRP A 302 3.14 22.21 9.00
CA TRP A 302 2.72 23.61 9.08
C TRP A 302 1.82 23.98 7.90
N SER A 303 1.07 25.08 8.01
CA SER A 303 0.19 25.53 6.94
C SER A 303 0.08 27.06 6.91
N ASN A 304 -0.14 27.60 5.71
CA ASN A 304 -0.55 28.97 5.48
C ASN A 304 -2.07 29.20 5.64
N ASN A 305 -2.83 28.12 5.80
CA ASN A 305 -4.29 28.20 5.99
C ASN A 305 -4.65 28.96 7.28
N ALA A 306 -5.91 29.38 7.37
CA ALA A 306 -6.44 30.05 8.58
C ALA A 306 -6.29 29.19 9.83
N THR A 307 -6.32 29.80 11.00
CA THR A 307 -6.28 29.10 12.29
C THR A 307 -7.44 28.11 12.42
N GLY A 308 -8.62 28.48 11.94
CA GLY A 308 -9.82 27.64 12.01
C GLY A 308 -10.48 27.62 13.39
N ASN A 309 -11.53 26.83 13.51
CA ASN A 309 -12.27 26.67 14.75
C ASN A 309 -11.51 25.79 15.75
N LYS A 310 -11.80 26.00 17.05
CA LYS A 310 -11.31 25.11 18.09
C LYS A 310 -11.90 23.70 17.97
N ILE A 311 -11.12 22.69 18.28
CA ILE A 311 -11.57 21.30 18.39
C ILE A 311 -12.58 21.22 19.54
N LYS A 312 -13.72 20.55 19.29
CA LYS A 312 -14.74 20.30 20.30
C LYS A 312 -14.59 18.88 20.82
N TYR A 313 -14.52 18.75 22.13
CA TYR A 313 -14.57 17.49 22.84
C TYR A 313 -15.93 17.35 23.54
N LYS A 314 -16.50 16.15 23.50
CA LYS A 314 -17.74 15.84 24.20
C LYS A 314 -17.64 14.43 24.77
N GLU A 315 -17.81 14.32 26.07
CA GLU A 315 -17.97 13.06 26.77
C GLU A 315 -19.45 12.79 27.02
N VAL A 316 -19.87 11.56 26.84
CA VAL A 316 -21.26 11.11 26.97
C VAL A 316 -21.28 9.78 27.75
N ALA A 317 -22.44 9.41 28.32
CA ALA A 317 -22.54 8.25 29.20
C ALA A 317 -22.55 6.89 28.46
N ASN A 318 -22.98 6.85 27.18
CA ASN A 318 -23.10 5.61 26.41
C ASN A 318 -23.12 5.89 24.91
N GLU A 319 -23.07 4.80 24.13
CA GLU A 319 -23.04 4.82 22.66
C GLU A 319 -24.29 5.43 22.02
N LYS A 320 -25.45 5.33 22.69
CA LYS A 320 -26.70 5.93 22.17
C LYS A 320 -26.68 7.45 22.28
N GLU A 321 -26.16 7.95 23.38
CA GLU A 321 -25.96 9.40 23.57
C GLU A 321 -24.90 9.94 22.60
N GLU A 322 -23.82 9.17 22.34
CA GLU A 322 -22.81 9.51 21.35
C GLU A 322 -23.44 9.64 19.95
N ALA A 323 -24.17 8.62 19.51
CA ALA A 323 -24.87 8.64 18.22
C ALA A 323 -25.86 9.80 18.11
N SER A 324 -26.66 10.06 19.17
CA SER A 324 -27.61 11.17 19.21
C SER A 324 -26.91 12.54 19.13
N PHE A 325 -25.78 12.68 19.84
CA PHE A 325 -24.98 13.91 19.76
C PHE A 325 -24.43 14.14 18.36
N VAL A 326 -23.84 13.11 17.74
CA VAL A 326 -23.29 13.18 16.37
C VAL A 326 -24.38 13.55 15.38
N ALA A 327 -25.53 12.83 15.39
CA ALA A 327 -26.64 13.08 14.47
C ALA A 327 -27.20 14.53 14.61
N LYS A 328 -27.44 14.99 15.84
CA LYS A 328 -27.89 16.36 16.10
C LYS A 328 -26.88 17.40 15.63
N LYS A 329 -25.58 17.12 15.80
CA LYS A 329 -24.52 18.04 15.36
C LYS A 329 -24.45 18.13 13.85
N ILE A 330 -24.56 17.01 13.15
CA ILE A 330 -24.61 16.97 11.68
C ILE A 330 -25.82 17.76 11.18
N ALA A 331 -27.02 17.47 11.69
CA ALA A 331 -28.24 18.17 11.31
C ALA A 331 -28.13 19.69 11.53
N SER A 332 -27.53 20.11 12.64
CA SER A 332 -27.28 21.53 12.92
C SER A 332 -26.31 22.18 11.94
N LEU A 333 -25.23 21.48 11.53
CA LEU A 333 -24.26 22.00 10.55
C LEU A 333 -24.91 22.17 9.18
N VAL A 334 -25.66 21.18 8.73
CA VAL A 334 -26.35 21.22 7.44
C VAL A 334 -27.40 22.33 7.41
N LYS A 335 -28.20 22.49 8.49
CA LYS A 335 -29.24 23.49 8.56
C LYS A 335 -28.73 24.94 8.64
N ASN A 336 -27.62 25.16 9.39
CA ASN A 336 -27.23 26.51 9.78
C ASN A 336 -26.00 27.04 9.06
N ASN A 337 -25.16 26.20 8.45
CA ASN A 337 -23.84 26.58 7.93
C ASN A 337 -23.63 26.36 6.45
N ASN A 338 -24.71 26.15 5.66
CA ASN A 338 -24.61 25.86 4.23
C ASN A 338 -23.66 24.69 3.88
N THR A 339 -23.56 23.70 4.77
CA THR A 339 -22.74 22.50 4.65
C THR A 339 -23.63 21.37 4.15
N SER A 340 -23.22 20.59 3.17
CA SER A 340 -23.95 19.40 2.72
C SER A 340 -23.58 18.17 3.55
N TYR A 341 -24.39 17.11 3.48
CA TYR A 341 -24.02 15.83 4.12
C TYR A 341 -22.73 15.24 3.53
N GLU A 342 -22.43 15.52 2.27
CA GLU A 342 -21.24 15.07 1.56
C GLU A 342 -19.95 15.70 2.09
N ASP A 343 -20.05 16.85 2.76
CA ASP A 343 -18.92 17.56 3.36
C ASP A 343 -18.54 17.03 4.74
N ILE A 344 -19.30 16.04 5.26
CA ILE A 344 -19.16 15.57 6.65
C ILE A 344 -18.78 14.09 6.64
N CYS A 345 -17.73 13.74 7.40
CA CYS A 345 -17.30 12.36 7.60
C CYS A 345 -17.26 12.02 9.10
N VAL A 346 -17.83 10.86 9.46
CA VAL A 346 -17.74 10.31 10.81
C VAL A 346 -16.74 9.15 10.79
N LEU A 347 -15.66 9.28 11.57
CA LEU A 347 -14.63 8.24 11.70
C LEU A 347 -14.80 7.49 13.01
N TYR A 348 -14.72 6.18 12.97
CA TYR A 348 -14.84 5.31 14.14
C TYR A 348 -13.82 4.17 14.07
N ARG A 349 -13.51 3.58 15.23
CA ARG A 349 -12.44 2.56 15.31
C ARG A 349 -12.89 1.16 14.86
N THR A 350 -14.13 0.78 15.17
CA THR A 350 -14.65 -0.57 14.89
C THR A 350 -16.00 -0.50 14.20
N ASN A 351 -16.30 -1.48 13.33
CA ASN A 351 -17.58 -1.56 12.62
C ASN A 351 -18.80 -1.67 13.57
N ALA A 352 -18.60 -2.13 14.81
CA ALA A 352 -19.65 -2.15 15.81
C ALA A 352 -20.20 -0.73 16.15
N GLN A 353 -19.33 0.28 16.06
CA GLN A 353 -19.70 1.67 16.35
C GLN A 353 -20.54 2.33 15.24
N SER A 354 -20.64 1.70 14.06
CA SER A 354 -21.45 2.23 12.95
C SER A 354 -22.95 1.93 13.09
N ARG A 355 -23.35 1.10 14.04
CA ARG A 355 -24.75 0.73 14.33
C ARG A 355 -25.32 1.69 15.35
#